data_6ef8c93fc049b5dcce08ec595573bb15
#
_entry.id   6ef8c93fc049b5dcce08ec595573bb15
#
_cell.length_a   1.000
_cell.length_b   1.000
_cell.length_c   1.000
_cell.angle_alpha   90.00
_cell.angle_beta   90.00
_cell.angle_gamma   90.00
#
_symmetry.space_group_name_H-M   'P 1'
#
loop_
_entity.id
_entity.type
_entity.pdbx_description
1 polymer ?
#
loop_
_entity_poly.entity_id
_entity_poly.type
_entity_poly.pdbx_seq_one_letter_code
_entity_poly.pdbx_strand_id
1 'polypeptide(L)'
;MQNFNLHTHSVYSDGKSQPREIVEEAVRQGLTTLGFSEHSPLPFDNTFSVKSADMPHYVAEIAQLKAEFKDKIDIYCGLEADYITGVSEPFAVTKEKYHLDYLIGGVHLVVDPALRQAQGPAKTKVVEPVETPIQTINPDDIWFIDGPKWEIYDEGLQRFFDGDIRRAVRRFYEQTNEMIEREPFDIIAHFDKIKMHNRDRYFHEDEPWYRALAFETLDLIREKGLVMEVNVRGLYKKRYNGFYPSPWLMEEACKMGIPAIISADAHHFSEITMEFIVAEEALKKAGYRSVVNFKEGQWDEVAFS
;
A
#
# COMPACT_ATOMS: atom_id res chain seq x y z
N MET A 1 -19.75 -5.75 11.65
CA MET A 1 -18.34 -5.27 11.64
C MET A 1 -17.52 -6.20 10.76
N GLN A 2 -16.65 -5.64 9.92
CA GLN A 2 -15.72 -6.42 9.09
C GLN A 2 -14.89 -7.37 10.00
N ASN A 3 -14.82 -8.65 9.63
CA ASN A 3 -14.07 -9.69 10.36
C ASN A 3 -12.98 -10.34 9.50
N PHE A 4 -12.32 -9.56 8.68
CA PHE A 4 -11.18 -9.93 7.83
C PHE A 4 -10.22 -8.75 7.70
N ASN A 5 -8.94 -9.04 7.44
CA ASN A 5 -7.91 -8.05 7.19
C ASN A 5 -6.89 -8.62 6.20
N LEU A 6 -6.60 -7.88 5.13
CA LEU A 6 -5.65 -8.30 4.09
C LEU A 6 -4.35 -7.48 4.08
N HIS A 7 -4.18 -6.51 5.00
CA HIS A 7 -2.99 -5.67 5.06
C HIS A 7 -2.30 -5.82 6.42
N THR A 8 -1.30 -6.70 6.46
CA THR A 8 -0.61 -7.09 7.69
C THR A 8 0.85 -7.41 7.42
N HIS A 9 1.73 -6.86 8.25
CA HIS A 9 3.18 -7.03 8.21
C HIS A 9 3.67 -7.83 9.41
N SER A 10 4.68 -8.65 9.18
CA SER A 10 5.35 -9.47 10.20
C SER A 10 6.83 -9.14 10.30
N VAL A 11 7.57 -9.94 11.06
CA VAL A 11 9.03 -9.82 11.18
C VAL A 11 9.80 -10.10 9.89
N TYR A 12 9.13 -10.51 8.82
CA TYR A 12 9.75 -10.63 7.51
C TYR A 12 10.03 -9.27 6.85
N SER A 13 9.21 -8.26 7.14
CA SER A 13 9.46 -6.86 6.73
C SER A 13 9.69 -5.98 7.96
N ASP A 14 8.89 -4.98 8.20
CA ASP A 14 9.04 -4.04 9.32
C ASP A 14 8.02 -4.26 10.46
N GLY A 15 7.26 -5.33 10.40
CA GLY A 15 6.39 -5.77 11.48
C GLY A 15 7.19 -6.28 12.69
N LYS A 16 6.51 -6.44 13.83
CA LYS A 16 7.13 -6.79 15.13
C LYS A 16 6.70 -8.15 15.67
N SER A 17 5.76 -8.80 14.99
CA SER A 17 5.20 -10.08 15.42
C SER A 17 5.55 -11.19 14.45
N GLN A 18 5.73 -12.40 14.98
CA GLN A 18 5.85 -13.58 14.13
C GLN A 18 4.54 -13.85 13.42
N PRO A 19 4.56 -14.39 12.18
CA PRO A 19 3.33 -14.73 11.46
C PRO A 19 2.35 -15.58 12.27
N ARG A 20 2.84 -16.55 13.02
CA ARG A 20 2.03 -17.40 13.91
C ARG A 20 1.29 -16.62 14.97
N GLU A 21 1.93 -15.66 15.64
CA GLU A 21 1.30 -14.83 16.68
C GLU A 21 0.13 -14.02 16.08
N ILE A 22 0.30 -13.52 14.85
CA ILE A 22 -0.73 -12.78 14.13
C ILE A 22 -1.92 -13.69 13.80
N VAL A 23 -1.68 -14.92 13.31
CA VAL A 23 -2.74 -15.89 12.99
C VAL A 23 -3.50 -16.29 14.25
N GLU A 24 -2.80 -16.63 15.35
CA GLU A 24 -3.44 -17.01 16.60
C GLU A 24 -4.31 -15.90 17.17
N GLU A 25 -3.86 -14.67 17.08
CA GLU A 25 -4.64 -13.50 17.49
C GLU A 25 -5.84 -13.27 16.57
N ALA A 26 -5.70 -13.43 15.24
CA ALA A 26 -6.78 -13.33 14.28
C ALA A 26 -7.90 -14.36 14.59
N VAL A 27 -7.53 -15.61 14.86
CA VAL A 27 -8.46 -16.66 15.29
C VAL A 27 -9.13 -16.29 16.61
N ARG A 28 -8.37 -15.78 17.58
CA ARG A 28 -8.89 -15.36 18.90
C ARG A 28 -9.92 -14.22 18.76
N GLN A 29 -9.71 -13.30 17.83
CA GLN A 29 -10.63 -12.19 17.54
C GLN A 29 -11.81 -12.60 16.65
N GLY A 30 -11.81 -13.83 16.11
CA GLY A 30 -12.90 -14.34 15.27
C GLY A 30 -12.85 -13.82 13.83
N LEU A 31 -11.65 -13.50 13.31
CA LEU A 31 -11.50 -13.20 11.89
C LEU A 31 -11.73 -14.46 11.07
N THR A 32 -12.39 -14.27 9.92
CA THR A 32 -12.62 -15.34 8.92
C THR A 32 -11.53 -15.38 7.87
N THR A 33 -10.87 -14.23 7.61
CA THR A 33 -9.82 -14.11 6.60
C THR A 33 -8.68 -13.24 7.12
N LEU A 34 -7.44 -13.69 6.91
CA LEU A 34 -6.21 -12.95 7.18
C LEU A 34 -5.29 -13.02 5.98
N GLY A 35 -4.83 -11.87 5.50
CA GLY A 35 -3.80 -11.77 4.49
C GLY A 35 -2.51 -11.20 5.07
N PHE A 36 -1.39 -11.81 4.70
CA PHE A 36 -0.06 -11.24 4.89
C PHE A 36 0.34 -10.47 3.65
N SER A 37 0.87 -9.28 3.83
CA SER A 37 1.21 -8.34 2.76
C SER A 37 2.50 -7.59 3.09
N GLU A 38 3.58 -8.33 3.26
CA GLU A 38 4.88 -7.72 3.55
C GLU A 38 5.31 -6.73 2.46
N HIS A 39 6.07 -5.70 2.80
CA HIS A 39 6.69 -4.83 1.79
C HIS A 39 7.55 -5.65 0.82
N SER A 40 7.33 -5.48 -0.48
CA SER A 40 8.01 -6.23 -1.53
C SER A 40 9.53 -5.97 -1.51
N PRO A 41 10.35 -6.95 -1.93
CA PRO A 41 11.79 -6.76 -2.07
C PRO A 41 12.13 -5.56 -2.98
N LEU A 42 13.08 -4.76 -2.55
CA LEU A 42 13.60 -3.63 -3.33
C LEU A 42 15.07 -3.87 -3.71
N PRO A 43 15.55 -3.34 -4.86
CA PRO A 43 16.90 -3.61 -5.36
C PRO A 43 18.01 -2.79 -4.67
N PHE A 44 17.75 -2.33 -3.46
CA PHE A 44 18.71 -1.61 -2.61
C PHE A 44 18.52 -1.97 -1.14
N ASP A 45 19.56 -1.78 -0.34
CA ASP A 45 19.50 -2.04 1.09
C ASP A 45 18.55 -1.09 1.80
N ASN A 46 17.63 -1.67 2.56
CA ASN A 46 16.68 -0.96 3.40
C ASN A 46 16.31 -1.83 4.62
N THR A 47 15.56 -1.26 5.56
CA THR A 47 15.20 -1.93 6.82
C THR A 47 13.71 -2.28 6.92
N PHE A 48 12.92 -1.99 5.88
CA PHE A 48 11.47 -2.15 5.93
C PHE A 48 10.93 -3.24 4.99
N SER A 49 11.61 -3.55 3.89
CA SER A 49 11.12 -4.57 2.95
C SER A 49 11.69 -5.97 3.23
N VAL A 50 10.97 -6.99 2.81
CA VAL A 50 11.47 -8.38 2.82
C VAL A 50 12.76 -8.45 1.99
N LYS A 51 13.76 -9.17 2.50
CA LYS A 51 14.95 -9.44 1.70
C LYS A 51 14.63 -10.49 0.63
N SER A 52 15.12 -10.30 -0.60
CA SER A 52 14.88 -11.26 -1.68
C SER A 52 15.29 -12.69 -1.32
N ALA A 53 16.32 -12.86 -0.46
CA ALA A 53 16.77 -14.16 0.03
C ALA A 53 15.77 -14.81 1.01
N ASP A 54 14.96 -14.02 1.71
CA ASP A 54 14.00 -14.50 2.72
C ASP A 54 12.62 -14.77 2.14
N MET A 55 12.33 -14.31 0.92
CA MET A 55 11.04 -14.54 0.25
C MET A 55 10.61 -16.01 0.20
N PRO A 56 11.49 -17.00 -0.14
CA PRO A 56 11.09 -18.39 -0.11
C PRO A 56 10.68 -18.89 1.29
N HIS A 57 11.32 -18.39 2.35
CA HIS A 57 10.98 -18.72 3.73
C HIS A 57 9.64 -18.13 4.13
N TYR A 58 9.41 -16.85 3.81
CA TYR A 58 8.13 -16.17 4.02
C TYR A 58 6.97 -16.95 3.40
N VAL A 59 7.04 -17.24 2.10
CA VAL A 59 5.98 -17.95 1.38
C VAL A 59 5.76 -19.36 1.95
N ALA A 60 6.83 -20.09 2.29
CA ALA A 60 6.74 -21.41 2.87
C ALA A 60 6.08 -21.41 4.27
N GLU A 61 6.43 -20.44 5.11
CA GLU A 61 5.82 -20.31 6.45
C GLU A 61 4.33 -19.96 6.35
N ILE A 62 3.94 -19.02 5.48
CA ILE A 62 2.51 -18.69 5.29
C ILE A 62 1.74 -19.90 4.74
N ALA A 63 2.31 -20.67 3.80
CA ALA A 63 1.70 -21.89 3.30
C ALA A 63 1.52 -22.96 4.39
N GLN A 64 2.48 -23.09 5.30
CA GLN A 64 2.36 -23.98 6.46
C GLN A 64 1.25 -23.54 7.40
N LEU A 65 1.18 -22.25 7.74
CA LEU A 65 0.12 -21.69 8.59
C LEU A 65 -1.27 -21.84 7.94
N LYS A 66 -1.38 -21.59 6.64
CA LYS A 66 -2.60 -21.82 5.86
C LYS A 66 -3.09 -23.27 5.99
N ALA A 67 -2.21 -24.25 5.88
CA ALA A 67 -2.55 -25.65 6.02
C ALA A 67 -2.94 -26.03 7.46
N GLU A 68 -2.22 -25.52 8.47
CA GLU A 68 -2.46 -25.81 9.89
C GLU A 68 -3.78 -25.21 10.40
N PHE A 69 -4.13 -24.00 9.96
CA PHE A 69 -5.31 -23.27 10.46
C PHE A 69 -6.52 -23.34 9.52
N LYS A 70 -6.49 -24.16 8.46
CA LYS A 70 -7.52 -24.24 7.40
C LYS A 70 -8.96 -24.38 7.86
N ASP A 71 -9.17 -25.03 9.02
CA ASP A 71 -10.52 -25.24 9.59
C ASP A 71 -10.95 -24.09 10.52
N LYS A 72 -10.13 -23.06 10.68
CA LYS A 72 -10.36 -21.93 11.61
C LYS A 72 -10.39 -20.57 10.91
N ILE A 73 -9.54 -20.36 9.92
CA ILE A 73 -9.37 -19.07 9.25
C ILE A 73 -8.78 -19.28 7.86
N ASP A 74 -9.25 -18.52 6.87
CA ASP A 74 -8.64 -18.47 5.55
C ASP A 74 -7.41 -17.56 5.59
N ILE A 75 -6.24 -18.08 5.20
CA ILE A 75 -4.98 -17.33 5.18
C ILE A 75 -4.53 -17.15 3.75
N TYR A 76 -4.11 -15.92 3.40
CA TYR A 76 -3.61 -15.56 2.07
C TYR A 76 -2.21 -14.96 2.15
N CYS A 77 -1.38 -15.31 1.16
CA CYS A 77 -0.03 -14.81 1.01
C CYS A 77 0.01 -13.75 -0.11
N GLY A 78 0.25 -12.51 0.25
CA GLY A 78 0.39 -11.39 -0.67
C GLY A 78 1.65 -10.58 -0.39
N LEU A 79 1.78 -9.45 -1.05
CA LEU A 79 2.77 -8.41 -0.76
C LEU A 79 2.11 -7.04 -0.90
N GLU A 80 2.57 -6.09 -0.10
CA GLU A 80 2.44 -4.68 -0.41
C GLU A 80 3.61 -4.30 -1.33
N ALA A 81 3.27 -4.12 -2.61
CA ALA A 81 4.25 -3.88 -3.65
C ALA A 81 4.54 -2.37 -3.74
N ASP A 82 5.73 -1.98 -3.29
CA ASP A 82 6.22 -0.62 -3.38
C ASP A 82 6.56 -0.26 -4.83
N TYR A 83 5.85 0.71 -5.40
CA TYR A 83 6.13 1.18 -6.75
C TYR A 83 7.07 2.36 -6.75
N ILE A 84 8.24 2.15 -7.36
CA ILE A 84 9.23 3.19 -7.63
C ILE A 84 9.50 3.18 -9.12
N THR A 85 9.14 4.26 -9.83
CA THR A 85 9.27 4.39 -11.28
C THR A 85 10.63 3.90 -11.81
N GLY A 86 10.62 2.83 -12.62
CA GLY A 86 11.81 2.26 -13.26
C GLY A 86 12.80 1.57 -12.30
N VAL A 87 12.39 1.25 -11.07
CA VAL A 87 13.21 0.59 -10.05
C VAL A 87 12.57 -0.71 -9.57
N SER A 88 11.27 -0.68 -9.23
CA SER A 88 10.56 -1.85 -8.74
C SER A 88 10.53 -2.97 -9.78
N GLU A 89 10.68 -4.23 -9.33
CA GLU A 89 10.42 -5.39 -10.17
C GLU A 89 8.96 -5.36 -10.63
N PRO A 90 8.65 -5.67 -11.90
CA PRO A 90 7.26 -5.69 -12.37
C PRO A 90 6.39 -6.58 -11.48
N PHE A 91 5.23 -6.08 -11.08
CA PHE A 91 4.34 -6.78 -10.13
C PHE A 91 3.89 -8.15 -10.61
N ALA A 92 3.65 -8.29 -11.92
CA ALA A 92 3.32 -9.59 -12.53
C ALA A 92 4.44 -10.61 -12.33
N VAL A 93 5.70 -10.21 -12.49
CA VAL A 93 6.88 -11.08 -12.30
C VAL A 93 6.97 -11.52 -10.84
N THR A 94 6.84 -10.59 -9.91
CA THR A 94 6.88 -10.88 -8.47
C THR A 94 5.73 -11.81 -8.06
N LYS A 95 4.49 -11.54 -8.53
CA LYS A 95 3.30 -12.37 -8.23
C LYS A 95 3.46 -13.80 -8.74
N GLU A 96 3.92 -13.98 -9.96
CA GLU A 96 4.14 -15.30 -10.57
C GLU A 96 5.28 -16.06 -9.89
N LYS A 97 6.43 -15.39 -9.69
CA LYS A 97 7.64 -15.99 -9.11
C LYS A 97 7.42 -16.59 -7.72
N TYR A 98 6.59 -15.95 -6.91
CA TYR A 98 6.33 -16.34 -5.53
C TYR A 98 4.94 -16.97 -5.32
N HIS A 99 4.16 -17.15 -6.40
CA HIS A 99 2.81 -17.71 -6.36
C HIS A 99 1.88 -17.00 -5.34
N LEU A 100 1.89 -15.67 -5.37
CA LEU A 100 1.13 -14.87 -4.42
C LEU A 100 -0.37 -14.89 -4.72
N ASP A 101 -1.19 -14.95 -3.67
CA ASP A 101 -2.65 -14.95 -3.80
C ASP A 101 -3.16 -13.58 -4.30
N TYR A 102 -2.60 -12.46 -3.79
CA TYR A 102 -2.98 -11.09 -4.16
C TYR A 102 -1.80 -10.11 -4.02
N LEU A 103 -1.98 -8.89 -4.54
CA LEU A 103 -1.05 -7.77 -4.37
C LEU A 103 -1.78 -6.50 -3.93
N ILE A 104 -1.16 -5.77 -3.03
CA ILE A 104 -1.50 -4.40 -2.67
C ILE A 104 -0.47 -3.49 -3.34
N GLY A 105 -0.90 -2.50 -4.12
CA GLY A 105 0.02 -1.54 -4.74
C GLY A 105 0.09 -0.25 -3.91
N GLY A 106 1.28 0.21 -3.59
CA GLY A 106 1.49 1.42 -2.79
C GLY A 106 2.67 2.27 -3.25
N VAL A 107 2.67 3.55 -2.86
CA VAL A 107 3.77 4.49 -3.10
C VAL A 107 4.19 5.11 -1.77
N HIS A 108 5.34 4.68 -1.25
CA HIS A 108 5.99 5.22 -0.05
C HIS A 108 7.23 6.04 -0.39
N LEU A 109 7.78 5.81 -1.58
CA LEU A 109 9.07 6.28 -2.04
C LEU A 109 8.89 7.03 -3.35
N VAL A 110 9.06 8.35 -3.33
CA VAL A 110 8.88 9.21 -4.51
C VAL A 110 10.23 9.54 -5.13
N VAL A 111 10.32 9.42 -6.45
CA VAL A 111 11.52 9.79 -7.21
C VAL A 111 11.21 10.96 -8.15
N ASP A 112 12.11 11.93 -8.22
CA ASP A 112 12.03 13.00 -9.24
C ASP A 112 12.73 12.54 -10.52
N PRO A 113 12.01 12.37 -11.65
CA PRO A 113 12.61 11.97 -12.91
C PRO A 113 13.66 12.95 -13.44
N ALA A 114 13.57 14.24 -13.08
CA ALA A 114 14.54 15.26 -13.50
C ALA A 114 15.92 15.02 -12.88
N LEU A 115 15.99 14.53 -11.65
CA LEU A 115 17.26 14.18 -11.00
C LEU A 115 17.93 12.98 -11.68
N ARG A 116 17.14 12.04 -12.21
CA ARG A 116 17.65 10.88 -12.95
C ARG A 116 18.30 11.25 -14.29
N GLN A 117 17.73 12.20 -15.02
CA GLN A 117 18.29 12.66 -16.28
C GLN A 117 19.62 13.38 -16.09
N ALA A 118 19.83 14.05 -14.95
CA ALA A 118 21.07 14.73 -14.62
C ALA A 118 22.26 13.78 -14.34
N GLN A 119 22.00 12.52 -13.99
CA GLN A 119 23.04 11.52 -13.70
C GLN A 119 23.55 10.74 -14.95
N GLY A 120 22.97 11.00 -16.13
CA GLY A 120 23.31 10.35 -17.40
C GLY A 120 22.76 8.91 -17.51
N PRO A 121 22.79 8.31 -18.72
CA PRO A 121 22.31 6.95 -18.89
C PRO A 121 23.19 5.97 -18.10
N ALA A 122 22.56 5.13 -17.28
CA ALA A 122 23.24 4.03 -16.62
C ALA A 122 24.00 3.20 -17.67
N LYS A 123 25.25 2.84 -17.38
CA LYS A 123 26.06 2.01 -18.29
C LYS A 123 25.36 0.68 -18.51
N THR A 124 24.57 0.58 -19.56
CA THR A 124 23.90 -0.63 -20.00
C THR A 124 24.93 -1.66 -20.45
N LYS A 125 25.06 -2.77 -19.74
CA LYS A 125 25.56 -3.99 -20.33
C LYS A 125 24.45 -4.54 -21.23
N VAL A 126 24.70 -4.60 -22.51
CA VAL A 126 23.81 -5.21 -23.50
C VAL A 126 23.69 -6.70 -23.16
N VAL A 127 22.52 -7.13 -22.73
CA VAL A 127 22.12 -8.53 -22.61
C VAL A 127 20.75 -8.66 -23.30
N GLU A 128 20.57 -9.77 -24.02
CA GLU A 128 19.49 -10.05 -24.98
C GLU A 128 18.06 -9.96 -24.42
N PRO A 129 17.02 -9.93 -25.28
CA PRO A 129 15.75 -9.25 -25.04
C PRO A 129 14.83 -10.04 -24.10
N VAL A 130 14.31 -9.39 -23.10
CA VAL A 130 13.10 -9.53 -22.28
C VAL A 130 13.26 -9.08 -20.81
N GLU A 131 14.35 -8.47 -20.41
CA GLU A 131 14.39 -7.83 -19.09
C GLU A 131 14.62 -6.34 -19.25
N THR A 132 13.60 -5.55 -18.89
CA THR A 132 13.83 -4.12 -18.62
C THR A 132 14.87 -4.08 -17.51
N PRO A 133 16.08 -3.54 -17.71
CA PRO A 133 17.11 -3.58 -16.69
C PRO A 133 16.61 -2.81 -15.47
N ILE A 134 16.50 -3.50 -14.33
CA ILE A 134 16.26 -2.87 -13.03
C ILE A 134 17.42 -1.88 -12.83
N GLN A 135 17.08 -0.59 -12.84
CA GLN A 135 18.11 0.44 -12.70
C GLN A 135 18.53 0.49 -11.23
N THR A 136 19.82 0.43 -10.98
CA THR A 136 20.36 0.74 -9.66
C THR A 136 20.06 2.20 -9.33
N ILE A 137 19.32 2.44 -8.26
CA ILE A 137 19.05 3.77 -7.72
C ILE A 137 19.85 3.95 -6.44
N ASN A 138 20.39 5.15 -6.25
CA ASN A 138 20.94 5.50 -4.96
C ASN A 138 19.76 5.79 -4.01
N PRO A 139 19.64 5.13 -2.85
CA PRO A 139 18.61 5.42 -1.86
C PRO A 139 18.54 6.91 -1.46
N ASP A 140 19.66 7.60 -1.57
CA ASP A 140 19.73 9.05 -1.34
C ASP A 140 18.96 9.89 -2.40
N ASP A 141 18.56 9.31 -3.52
CA ASP A 141 17.78 9.99 -4.57
C ASP A 141 16.28 9.72 -4.47
N ILE A 142 15.84 9.15 -3.35
CA ILE A 142 14.47 8.77 -3.10
C ILE A 142 13.92 9.55 -1.90
N TRP A 143 12.73 10.16 -2.08
CA TRP A 143 12.01 10.79 -0.99
C TRP A 143 11.09 9.79 -0.28
N PHE A 144 11.36 9.49 0.97
CA PHE A 144 10.52 8.65 1.83
C PHE A 144 9.43 9.51 2.48
N ILE A 145 8.20 9.45 1.95
CA ILE A 145 7.11 10.39 2.30
C ILE A 145 6.43 10.09 3.63
N ASP A 146 6.51 8.87 4.12
CA ASP A 146 5.82 8.39 5.31
C ASP A 146 6.77 7.86 6.40
N GLY A 147 8.01 8.26 6.34
CA GLY A 147 9.00 7.96 7.35
C GLY A 147 8.52 8.27 8.78
N PRO A 148 9.25 7.79 9.81
CA PRO A 148 8.76 7.85 11.20
C PRO A 148 8.66 9.27 11.76
N LYS A 149 9.28 10.28 11.11
CA LYS A 149 9.36 11.65 11.57
C LYS A 149 9.00 12.62 10.45
N TRP A 150 8.27 13.69 10.80
CA TRP A 150 7.89 14.75 9.86
C TRP A 150 9.09 15.52 9.30
N GLU A 151 10.21 15.56 10.03
CA GLU A 151 11.46 16.18 9.58
C GLU A 151 12.01 15.51 8.31
N ILE A 152 11.89 14.19 8.20
CA ILE A 152 12.32 13.44 7.00
C ILE A 152 11.49 13.86 5.79
N TYR A 153 10.19 14.07 5.98
CA TYR A 153 9.31 14.59 4.93
C TYR A 153 9.73 15.99 4.48
N ASP A 154 10.00 16.89 5.44
CA ASP A 154 10.38 18.27 5.15
C ASP A 154 11.77 18.35 4.48
N GLU A 155 12.74 17.56 4.95
CA GLU A 155 14.06 17.46 4.34
C GLU A 155 13.97 16.95 2.90
N GLY A 156 13.16 15.92 2.65
CA GLY A 156 12.92 15.40 1.31
C GLY A 156 12.20 16.40 0.41
N LEU A 157 11.19 17.10 0.90
CA LEU A 157 10.51 18.17 0.18
C LEU A 157 11.51 19.25 -0.26
N GLN A 158 12.37 19.69 0.67
CA GLN A 158 13.39 20.69 0.36
C GLN A 158 14.43 20.16 -0.63
N ARG A 159 14.95 18.95 -0.42
CA ARG A 159 16.02 18.36 -1.20
C ARG A 159 15.64 18.06 -2.65
N PHE A 160 14.45 17.47 -2.86
CA PHE A 160 14.02 16.96 -4.16
C PHE A 160 13.13 17.92 -4.94
N PHE A 161 12.48 18.82 -4.26
CA PHE A 161 11.47 19.71 -4.86
C PHE A 161 11.68 21.20 -4.53
N ASP A 162 12.82 21.57 -3.95
CA ASP A 162 13.16 22.95 -3.57
C ASP A 162 12.09 23.62 -2.67
N GLY A 163 11.38 22.80 -1.87
CA GLY A 163 10.26 23.24 -1.04
C GLY A 163 8.93 23.46 -1.78
N ASP A 164 8.85 23.17 -3.09
CA ASP A 164 7.61 23.28 -3.88
C ASP A 164 6.70 22.07 -3.62
N ILE A 165 5.80 22.25 -2.66
CA ILE A 165 4.85 21.19 -2.28
C ILE A 165 3.91 20.79 -3.42
N ARG A 166 3.51 21.73 -4.29
CA ARG A 166 2.61 21.43 -5.41
C ARG A 166 3.28 20.51 -6.43
N ARG A 167 4.55 20.77 -6.71
CA ARG A 167 5.38 19.90 -7.56
C ARG A 167 5.54 18.51 -6.93
N ALA A 168 5.82 18.46 -5.63
CA ALA A 168 6.02 17.22 -4.89
C ALA A 168 4.75 16.36 -4.85
N VAL A 169 3.60 16.94 -4.49
CA VAL A 169 2.30 16.25 -4.45
C VAL A 169 1.88 15.79 -5.86
N ARG A 170 2.06 16.64 -6.87
CA ARG A 170 1.81 16.24 -8.28
C ARG A 170 2.65 15.02 -8.64
N ARG A 171 3.94 15.01 -8.31
CA ARG A 171 4.80 13.88 -8.62
C ARG A 171 4.37 12.59 -7.91
N PHE A 172 3.93 12.67 -6.66
CA PHE A 172 3.37 11.53 -5.92
C PHE A 172 2.16 10.93 -6.67
N TYR A 173 1.20 11.77 -7.07
CA TYR A 173 0.02 11.31 -7.79
C TYR A 173 0.36 10.80 -9.21
N GLU A 174 1.28 11.44 -9.93
CA GLU A 174 1.78 10.95 -11.22
C GLU A 174 2.41 9.54 -11.07
N GLN A 175 3.21 9.30 -10.03
CA GLN A 175 3.81 7.99 -9.77
C GLN A 175 2.75 6.95 -9.35
N THR A 176 1.76 7.35 -8.58
CA THR A 176 0.61 6.49 -8.22
C THR A 176 -0.20 6.13 -9.46
N ASN A 177 -0.49 7.10 -10.32
CA ASN A 177 -1.21 6.87 -11.58
C ASN A 177 -0.42 5.96 -12.53
N GLU A 178 0.91 6.19 -12.63
CA GLU A 178 1.81 5.34 -13.41
C GLU A 178 1.77 3.87 -12.92
N MET A 179 1.76 3.63 -11.61
CA MET A 179 1.58 2.30 -11.02
C MET A 179 0.25 1.69 -11.44
N ILE A 180 -0.86 2.42 -11.28
CA ILE A 180 -2.21 1.94 -11.63
C ILE A 180 -2.32 1.59 -13.11
N GLU A 181 -1.71 2.37 -13.98
CA GLU A 181 -1.76 2.14 -15.43
C GLU A 181 -0.96 0.93 -15.88
N ARG A 182 0.22 0.70 -15.28
CA ARG A 182 1.23 -0.24 -15.76
C ARG A 182 1.25 -1.58 -15.06
N GLU A 183 0.90 -1.62 -13.78
CA GLU A 183 1.10 -2.79 -12.95
C GLU A 183 -0.23 -3.51 -12.65
N PRO A 184 -0.26 -4.84 -12.69
CA PRO A 184 -1.41 -5.62 -12.23
C PRO A 184 -1.34 -5.83 -10.73
N PHE A 185 -2.32 -5.30 -10.00
CA PHE A 185 -2.49 -5.54 -8.56
C PHE A 185 -3.98 -5.48 -8.19
N ASP A 186 -4.32 -5.85 -6.98
CA ASP A 186 -5.71 -6.08 -6.57
C ASP A 186 -6.27 -4.93 -5.71
N ILE A 187 -5.46 -4.41 -4.79
CA ILE A 187 -5.84 -3.37 -3.82
C ILE A 187 -4.92 -2.17 -3.99
N ILE A 188 -5.49 -0.96 -4.09
CA ILE A 188 -4.71 0.27 -4.01
C ILE A 188 -4.57 0.70 -2.55
N ALA A 189 -3.35 0.70 -2.02
CA ALA A 189 -3.03 1.14 -0.67
C ALA A 189 -3.12 2.66 -0.56
N HIS A 190 -3.71 3.13 0.52
CA HIS A 190 -3.59 4.50 1.06
C HIS A 190 -3.15 5.59 0.06
N PHE A 191 -3.81 5.68 -1.11
CA PHE A 191 -3.39 6.46 -2.29
C PHE A 191 -3.30 7.99 -2.09
N ASP A 192 -3.67 8.50 -0.93
CA ASP A 192 -3.50 9.90 -0.53
C ASP A 192 -2.53 10.07 0.67
N LYS A 193 -1.64 9.09 0.90
CA LYS A 193 -0.72 9.05 2.05
C LYS A 193 0.26 10.22 2.10
N ILE A 194 0.51 10.89 0.99
CA ILE A 194 1.33 12.11 0.91
C ILE A 194 0.91 13.21 1.92
N LYS A 195 -0.35 13.21 2.37
CA LYS A 195 -0.89 14.15 3.35
C LYS A 195 -0.45 13.86 4.80
N MET A 196 0.09 12.67 5.09
CA MET A 196 0.35 12.20 6.46
C MET A 196 1.14 13.21 7.30
N HIS A 197 2.25 13.70 6.77
CA HIS A 197 3.08 14.70 7.44
C HIS A 197 2.76 16.14 7.03
N ASN A 198 1.88 16.33 6.04
CA ASN A 198 1.41 17.67 5.67
C ASN A 198 0.68 18.34 6.83
N ARG A 199 -0.35 17.71 7.41
CA ARG A 199 -1.15 18.24 8.52
C ARG A 199 -1.53 19.70 8.32
N ASP A 200 -2.01 20.05 7.12
CA ASP A 200 -2.38 21.41 6.69
C ASP A 200 -1.25 22.47 6.76
N ARG A 201 0.01 22.04 6.84
CA ARG A 201 1.17 22.97 6.89
C ARG A 201 1.51 23.60 5.54
N TYR A 202 1.38 22.84 4.47
CA TYR A 202 1.79 23.21 3.12
C TYR A 202 0.62 23.34 2.16
N PHE A 203 -0.43 22.53 2.34
CA PHE A 203 -1.66 22.59 1.55
C PHE A 203 -2.85 22.08 2.34
N HIS A 204 -4.05 22.49 1.90
CA HIS A 204 -5.33 21.99 2.41
C HIS A 204 -5.96 21.05 1.37
N GLU A 205 -6.64 20.00 1.85
CA GLU A 205 -7.26 19.00 0.97
C GLU A 205 -8.45 19.54 0.14
N ASP A 206 -8.99 20.71 0.49
CA ASP A 206 -10.05 21.39 -0.25
C ASP A 206 -9.53 22.26 -1.41
N GLU A 207 -8.21 22.42 -1.54
CA GLU A 207 -7.64 23.20 -2.64
C GLU A 207 -7.95 22.55 -4.00
N PRO A 208 -8.44 23.31 -5.00
CA PRO A 208 -8.86 22.74 -6.29
C PRO A 208 -7.79 21.94 -7.01
N TRP A 209 -6.52 22.35 -6.92
CA TRP A 209 -5.41 21.66 -7.57
C TRP A 209 -5.14 20.28 -6.94
N TYR A 210 -5.26 20.15 -5.60
CA TYR A 210 -5.10 18.88 -4.89
C TYR A 210 -6.24 17.93 -5.22
N ARG A 211 -7.48 18.45 -5.15
CA ARG A 211 -8.67 17.66 -5.51
C ARG A 211 -8.63 17.15 -6.94
N ALA A 212 -8.15 17.97 -7.89
CA ALA A 212 -8.03 17.54 -9.27
C ALA A 212 -7.10 16.33 -9.44
N LEU A 213 -5.94 16.32 -8.78
CA LEU A 213 -5.01 15.18 -8.80
C LEU A 213 -5.63 13.93 -8.17
N ALA A 214 -6.29 14.08 -7.02
CA ALA A 214 -6.94 12.94 -6.36
C ALA A 214 -8.11 12.37 -7.17
N PHE A 215 -8.89 13.21 -7.87
CA PHE A 215 -9.96 12.75 -8.78
C PHE A 215 -9.41 11.99 -9.99
N GLU A 216 -8.32 12.45 -10.58
CA GLU A 216 -7.66 11.73 -11.68
C GLU A 216 -7.27 10.32 -11.26
N THR A 217 -6.73 10.16 -10.05
CA THR A 217 -6.39 8.84 -9.49
C THR A 217 -7.65 8.00 -9.22
N LEU A 218 -8.73 8.58 -8.68
CA LEU A 218 -9.99 7.86 -8.49
C LEU A 218 -10.58 7.35 -9.82
N ASP A 219 -10.50 8.14 -10.88
CA ASP A 219 -10.94 7.70 -12.22
C ASP A 219 -10.17 6.47 -12.68
N LEU A 220 -8.85 6.46 -12.52
CA LEU A 220 -7.99 5.31 -12.87
C LEU A 220 -8.31 4.08 -12.00
N ILE A 221 -8.49 4.25 -10.67
CA ILE A 221 -8.89 3.16 -9.77
C ILE A 221 -10.19 2.50 -10.27
N ARG A 222 -11.18 3.32 -10.62
CA ARG A 222 -12.45 2.83 -11.18
C ARG A 222 -12.25 2.11 -12.51
N GLU A 223 -11.51 2.70 -13.45
CA GLU A 223 -11.27 2.14 -14.78
C GLU A 223 -10.55 0.79 -14.74
N LYS A 224 -9.63 0.63 -13.81
CA LYS A 224 -8.90 -0.64 -13.60
C LYS A 224 -9.66 -1.64 -12.75
N GLY A 225 -10.77 -1.25 -12.11
CA GLY A 225 -11.55 -2.12 -11.24
C GLY A 225 -10.84 -2.52 -9.96
N LEU A 226 -9.96 -1.66 -9.45
CA LEU A 226 -9.21 -1.91 -8.23
C LEU A 226 -10.09 -1.77 -6.98
N VAL A 227 -9.73 -2.51 -5.93
CA VAL A 227 -10.31 -2.32 -4.59
C VAL A 227 -9.59 -1.18 -3.89
N MET A 228 -10.35 -0.19 -3.39
CA MET A 228 -9.81 0.91 -2.61
C MET A 228 -9.65 0.49 -1.15
N GLU A 229 -8.43 0.58 -0.65
CA GLU A 229 -8.19 0.42 0.78
C GLU A 229 -8.71 1.63 1.58
N VAL A 230 -9.32 1.37 2.73
CA VAL A 230 -9.53 2.35 3.81
C VAL A 230 -8.59 2.00 4.95
N ASN A 231 -7.44 2.61 4.96
CA ASN A 231 -6.35 2.35 5.89
C ASN A 231 -6.54 3.16 7.18
N VAL A 232 -6.52 2.47 8.32
CA VAL A 232 -6.77 3.06 9.63
C VAL A 232 -5.49 3.35 10.43
N ARG A 233 -4.32 3.02 9.91
CA ARG A 233 -3.04 3.15 10.61
C ARG A 233 -2.76 4.58 11.10
N GLY A 234 -3.17 5.57 10.32
CA GLY A 234 -3.03 6.98 10.69
C GLY A 234 -3.64 7.28 12.05
N LEU A 235 -4.84 6.75 12.31
CA LEU A 235 -5.60 6.96 13.55
C LEU A 235 -4.94 6.28 14.74
N TYR A 236 -4.79 4.96 14.73
CA TYR A 236 -4.33 4.24 15.91
C TYR A 236 -2.83 4.47 16.23
N LYS A 237 -2.01 4.76 15.22
CA LYS A 237 -0.62 5.19 15.42
C LYS A 237 -0.48 6.68 15.75
N LYS A 238 -1.57 7.46 15.68
CA LYS A 238 -1.56 8.91 15.92
C LYS A 238 -0.57 9.67 15.01
N ARG A 239 -0.29 9.10 13.83
CA ARG A 239 0.56 9.72 12.82
C ARG A 239 -0.21 10.75 12.00
N TYR A 240 -1.49 10.49 11.79
CA TYR A 240 -2.44 11.36 11.13
C TYR A 240 -3.79 11.24 11.83
N ASN A 241 -4.57 12.34 11.91
CA ASN A 241 -5.87 12.33 12.57
C ASN A 241 -6.99 12.02 11.55
N GLY A 242 -6.85 10.90 10.83
CA GLY A 242 -7.79 10.49 9.80
C GLY A 242 -7.41 9.19 9.12
N PHE A 243 -8.17 8.86 8.10
CA PHE A 243 -7.98 7.69 7.25
C PHE A 243 -7.13 8.01 6.02
N TYR A 244 -6.65 6.96 5.38
CA TYR A 244 -6.18 6.98 4.00
C TYR A 244 -7.09 6.04 3.17
N PRO A 245 -7.95 6.58 2.25
CA PRO A 245 -8.10 7.99 1.92
C PRO A 245 -9.00 8.76 2.89
N SER A 246 -9.02 10.09 2.70
CA SER A 246 -9.89 11.03 3.42
C SER A 246 -11.38 10.73 3.21
N PRO A 247 -12.27 11.07 4.17
CA PRO A 247 -13.70 10.80 4.05
C PRO A 247 -14.35 11.36 2.78
N TRP A 248 -13.96 12.54 2.31
CA TRP A 248 -14.49 13.10 1.08
C TRP A 248 -14.13 12.26 -0.17
N LEU A 249 -12.94 11.63 -0.18
CA LEU A 249 -12.54 10.68 -1.23
C LEU A 249 -13.33 9.38 -1.15
N MET A 250 -13.64 8.91 0.06
CA MET A 250 -14.53 7.74 0.23
C MET A 250 -15.93 8.03 -0.33
N GLU A 251 -16.48 9.26 -0.11
CA GLU A 251 -17.77 9.66 -0.66
C GLU A 251 -17.76 9.68 -2.20
N GLU A 252 -16.72 10.22 -2.81
CA GLU A 252 -16.58 10.25 -4.27
C GLU A 252 -16.36 8.84 -4.83
N ALA A 253 -15.50 8.02 -4.21
CA ALA A 253 -15.29 6.63 -4.59
C ALA A 253 -16.59 5.82 -4.54
N CYS A 254 -17.41 6.00 -3.50
CA CYS A 254 -18.73 5.38 -3.40
C CYS A 254 -19.65 5.78 -4.56
N LYS A 255 -19.73 7.07 -4.89
CA LYS A 255 -20.52 7.57 -6.05
C LYS A 255 -20.06 6.98 -7.38
N MET A 256 -18.77 6.71 -7.49
CA MET A 256 -18.15 6.09 -8.66
C MET A 256 -18.31 4.56 -8.70
N GLY A 257 -18.84 3.95 -7.64
CA GLY A 257 -19.00 2.49 -7.51
C GLY A 257 -17.69 1.74 -7.29
N ILE A 258 -16.65 2.39 -6.77
CA ILE A 258 -15.37 1.75 -6.45
C ILE A 258 -15.57 0.88 -5.21
N PRO A 259 -15.23 -0.43 -5.25
CA PRO A 259 -15.32 -1.28 -4.07
C PRO A 259 -14.27 -0.89 -3.02
N ALA A 260 -14.61 -1.06 -1.74
CA ALA A 260 -13.73 -0.71 -0.63
C ALA A 260 -13.46 -1.88 0.31
N ILE A 261 -12.29 -1.87 0.95
CA ILE A 261 -11.91 -2.77 2.04
C ILE A 261 -11.31 -1.96 3.19
N ILE A 262 -11.62 -2.32 4.44
CA ILE A 262 -10.95 -1.72 5.60
C ILE A 262 -9.68 -2.52 5.89
N SER A 263 -8.56 -1.84 6.08
CA SER A 263 -7.27 -2.44 6.37
C SER A 263 -6.61 -1.79 7.58
N ALA A 264 -6.02 -2.63 8.43
CA ALA A 264 -5.29 -2.16 9.60
C ALA A 264 -3.88 -1.67 9.25
N ASP A 265 -3.24 -2.22 8.22
CA ASP A 265 -1.82 -2.02 7.94
C ASP A 265 -1.03 -2.34 9.23
N ALA A 266 -1.36 -3.52 9.80
CA ALA A 266 -0.91 -3.92 11.12
C ALA A 266 0.55 -4.37 11.11
N HIS A 267 1.35 -3.87 12.07
CA HIS A 267 2.75 -4.26 12.25
C HIS A 267 3.00 -4.94 13.61
N HIS A 268 1.91 -5.25 14.31
CA HIS A 268 1.91 -5.99 15.55
C HIS A 268 0.59 -6.76 15.67
N PHE A 269 0.61 -7.96 16.24
CA PHE A 269 -0.60 -8.81 16.33
C PHE A 269 -1.79 -8.10 16.99
N SER A 270 -1.56 -7.19 17.93
CA SER A 270 -2.64 -6.46 18.61
C SER A 270 -3.32 -5.38 17.74
N GLU A 271 -2.82 -5.13 16.54
CA GLU A 271 -3.28 -4.03 15.68
C GLU A 271 -4.26 -4.48 14.59
N ILE A 272 -4.46 -5.78 14.41
CA ILE A 272 -5.11 -6.39 13.23
C ILE A 272 -6.56 -5.98 12.95
N THR A 273 -7.26 -5.41 13.95
CA THR A 273 -8.65 -4.91 13.81
C THR A 273 -8.83 -3.53 14.44
N MET A 274 -7.73 -2.85 14.79
CA MET A 274 -7.84 -1.52 15.39
C MET A 274 -8.62 -0.55 14.50
N GLU A 275 -9.49 0.26 15.10
CA GLU A 275 -10.31 1.30 14.45
C GLU A 275 -11.26 0.79 13.34
N PHE A 276 -11.48 -0.51 13.18
CA PHE A 276 -12.39 -1.05 12.16
C PHE A 276 -13.83 -0.56 12.33
N ILE A 277 -14.31 -0.45 13.56
CA ILE A 277 -15.65 0.10 13.83
C ILE A 277 -15.76 1.54 13.34
N VAL A 278 -14.74 2.36 13.61
CA VAL A 278 -14.71 3.77 13.21
C VAL A 278 -14.65 3.92 11.69
N ALA A 279 -13.88 3.04 11.02
CA ALA A 279 -13.79 3.00 9.55
C ALA A 279 -15.11 2.54 8.91
N GLU A 280 -15.77 1.53 9.48
CA GLU A 280 -17.08 1.07 8.99
C GLU A 280 -18.13 2.17 9.10
N GLU A 281 -18.16 2.93 10.20
CA GLU A 281 -19.04 4.08 10.36
C GLU A 281 -18.73 5.19 9.35
N ALA A 282 -17.44 5.44 9.08
CA ALA A 282 -17.02 6.41 8.07
C ALA A 282 -17.45 5.99 6.66
N LEU A 283 -17.30 4.70 6.30
CA LEU A 283 -17.77 4.17 5.02
C LEU A 283 -19.30 4.22 4.89
N LYS A 284 -20.05 3.87 5.94
CA LYS A 284 -21.52 4.01 5.96
C LYS A 284 -21.94 5.46 5.74
N LYS A 285 -21.24 6.41 6.38
CA LYS A 285 -21.48 7.84 6.20
C LYS A 285 -21.14 8.32 4.79
N ALA A 286 -20.10 7.76 4.17
CA ALA A 286 -19.73 8.03 2.78
C ALA A 286 -20.71 7.41 1.74
N GLY A 287 -21.64 6.55 2.19
CA GLY A 287 -22.69 5.96 1.36
C GLY A 287 -22.50 4.47 1.04
N TYR A 288 -21.41 3.86 1.46
CA TYR A 288 -21.19 2.42 1.28
C TYR A 288 -22.19 1.60 2.09
N ARG A 289 -22.59 0.45 1.57
CA ARG A 289 -23.45 -0.53 2.24
C ARG A 289 -22.72 -1.83 2.56
N SER A 290 -21.55 -2.01 2.00
CA SER A 290 -20.73 -3.21 2.05
C SER A 290 -19.27 -2.87 1.87
N VAL A 291 -18.42 -3.83 2.19
CA VAL A 291 -17.00 -3.90 1.82
C VAL A 291 -16.79 -5.17 1.01
N VAL A 292 -15.60 -5.36 0.44
CA VAL A 292 -15.27 -6.60 -0.26
C VAL A 292 -14.24 -7.42 0.51
N ASN A 293 -14.37 -8.75 0.48
CA ASN A 293 -13.40 -9.69 1.02
C ASN A 293 -12.83 -10.56 -0.10
N PHE A 294 -11.57 -10.93 0.00
CA PHE A 294 -10.92 -11.84 -0.92
C PHE A 294 -11.16 -13.29 -0.47
N LYS A 295 -11.73 -14.12 -1.34
CA LYS A 295 -11.96 -15.51 -1.07
C LYS A 295 -11.78 -16.35 -2.33
N GLU A 296 -10.94 -17.40 -2.24
CA GLU A 296 -10.70 -18.36 -3.33
C GLU A 296 -10.37 -17.70 -4.69
N GLY A 297 -9.60 -16.60 -4.68
CA GLY A 297 -9.22 -15.86 -5.88
C GLY A 297 -10.28 -14.88 -6.41
N GLN A 298 -11.35 -14.63 -5.67
CA GLN A 298 -12.45 -13.73 -6.04
C GLN A 298 -12.73 -12.70 -4.94
N TRP A 299 -13.38 -11.61 -5.33
CA TRP A 299 -13.82 -10.56 -4.43
C TRP A 299 -15.32 -10.71 -4.15
N ASP A 300 -15.66 -11.06 -2.92
CA ASP A 300 -17.03 -11.21 -2.46
C ASP A 300 -17.49 -9.96 -1.70
N GLU A 301 -18.69 -9.49 -1.99
CA GLU A 301 -19.31 -8.38 -1.28
C GLU A 301 -19.83 -8.84 0.10
N VAL A 302 -19.44 -8.10 1.14
CA VAL A 302 -19.83 -8.34 2.54
C VAL A 302 -20.59 -7.13 3.06
N ALA A 303 -21.92 -7.28 3.23
CA ALA A 303 -22.76 -6.20 3.73
C ALA A 303 -22.42 -5.81 5.17
N PHE A 304 -22.52 -4.53 5.47
CA PHE A 304 -22.44 -4.04 6.84
C PHE A 304 -23.61 -4.57 7.67
N SER A 305 -23.34 -4.96 8.89
CA SER A 305 -24.36 -5.41 9.86
C SER A 305 -25.08 -4.22 10.54
#